data_c2d08faabe71e4a86d0228237bb23ea6
#
_entry.id   c2d08faabe71e4a86d0228237bb23ea6
#
_cell.length_a   1.000
_cell.length_b   1.000
_cell.length_c   1.000
_cell.angle_alpha   90.00
_cell.angle_beta   90.00
_cell.angle_gamma   90.00
#
_symmetry.space_group_name_H-M   'P 1'
#
loop_
_entity.id
_entity.type
_entity.pdbx_description
1 polymer ?
#
loop_
_entity_poly.entity_id
_entity_poly.type
_entity_poly.pdbx_seq_one_letter_code
_entity_poly.pdbx_strand_id
1 'polypeptide(L)'
;MTKKKFDYEEIDVGFYDHIYQKKGGVRSAWHHIKFNFVKEKISNQNHHLDIGCGSGTFLSILKNKFSAGIDVSAKQISYANKNHSTETKKFLQFDNVIPFQDNSFDSVSMIELIEHLSDDEIANLFQQIYRVLKKGGKIYITTPNYLSLWPILEFFLNKISKVSYEHQHISKFNFLNINKIIDN
;
A
#
# COMPACT_ATOMS: atom_id res chain seq x y z
N MET A 1 -14.26 -11.66 -21.71
CA MET A 1 -12.94 -12.20 -21.33
C MET A 1 -12.59 -11.62 -19.97
N THR A 2 -12.63 -12.44 -18.93
CA THR A 2 -12.20 -12.04 -17.58
C THR A 2 -10.69 -11.79 -17.63
N LYS A 3 -10.25 -10.56 -17.39
CA LYS A 3 -8.82 -10.25 -17.27
C LYS A 3 -8.27 -11.09 -16.11
N LYS A 4 -7.21 -11.86 -16.36
CA LYS A 4 -6.53 -12.65 -15.33
C LYS A 4 -6.06 -11.67 -14.25
N LYS A 5 -6.51 -11.86 -13.00
CA LYS A 5 -6.07 -11.07 -11.85
C LYS A 5 -4.57 -11.33 -11.67
N PHE A 6 -3.80 -10.28 -11.40
CA PHE A 6 -2.36 -10.40 -11.16
C PHE A 6 -2.12 -11.23 -9.89
N ASP A 7 -1.19 -12.16 -9.96
CA ASP A 7 -0.79 -12.97 -8.81
C ASP A 7 0.36 -12.28 -8.05
N TYR A 8 0.04 -11.67 -6.93
CA TYR A 8 1.01 -10.99 -6.07
C TYR A 8 2.05 -11.95 -5.46
N GLU A 9 1.79 -13.26 -5.47
CA GLU A 9 2.76 -14.27 -5.07
C GLU A 9 3.91 -14.46 -6.09
N GLU A 10 3.78 -13.93 -7.32
CA GLU A 10 4.86 -13.91 -8.31
C GLU A 10 5.93 -12.83 -8.03
N ILE A 11 5.66 -11.87 -7.13
CA ILE A 11 6.63 -10.83 -6.77
C ILE A 11 7.71 -11.45 -5.88
N ASP A 12 8.97 -11.21 -6.22
CA ASP A 12 10.12 -11.69 -5.44
C ASP A 12 10.01 -11.27 -3.96
N VAL A 13 10.28 -12.20 -3.06
CA VAL A 13 10.21 -11.97 -1.60
C VAL A 13 11.16 -10.85 -1.19
N GLY A 14 10.63 -9.86 -0.48
CA GLY A 14 11.41 -8.69 -0.04
C GLY A 14 11.76 -7.70 -1.16
N PHE A 15 11.18 -7.83 -2.35
CA PHE A 15 11.47 -6.98 -3.52
C PHE A 15 11.41 -5.48 -3.19
N TYR A 16 10.35 -5.03 -2.52
CA TYR A 16 10.18 -3.61 -2.17
C TYR A 16 11.19 -3.14 -1.14
N ASP A 17 11.56 -3.99 -0.20
CA ASP A 17 12.57 -3.69 0.81
C ASP A 17 13.97 -3.55 0.19
N HIS A 18 14.33 -4.47 -0.69
CA HIS A 18 15.58 -4.40 -1.45
C HIS A 18 15.68 -3.12 -2.32
N ILE A 19 14.57 -2.72 -2.97
CA ILE A 19 14.55 -1.46 -3.76
C ILE A 19 14.73 -0.25 -2.84
N TYR A 20 14.05 -0.23 -1.70
CA TYR A 20 14.14 0.87 -0.75
C TYR A 20 15.55 1.02 -0.17
N GLN A 21 16.19 -0.11 0.19
CA GLN A 21 17.54 -0.12 0.74
C GLN A 21 18.62 0.22 -0.30
N LYS A 22 18.34 -0.03 -1.58
CA LYS A 22 19.26 0.29 -2.67
C LYS A 22 19.39 1.81 -2.82
N LYS A 23 20.53 2.36 -2.38
CA LYS A 23 20.83 3.79 -2.54
C LYS A 23 21.06 4.13 -4.01
N GLY A 24 20.01 4.57 -4.73
CA GLY A 24 20.10 5.08 -6.10
C GLY A 24 19.10 4.43 -7.07
N GLY A 25 18.87 5.14 -8.17
CA GLY A 25 17.90 4.79 -9.21
C GLY A 25 16.50 5.35 -8.98
N VAL A 26 15.77 5.54 -10.08
CA VAL A 26 14.44 6.20 -10.10
C VAL A 26 13.43 5.50 -9.18
N ARG A 27 13.41 4.17 -9.16
CA ARG A 27 12.50 3.39 -8.30
C ARG A 27 12.76 3.61 -6.81
N SER A 28 14.03 3.54 -6.40
CA SER A 28 14.40 3.79 -5.00
C SER A 28 14.01 5.22 -4.58
N ALA A 29 14.34 6.23 -5.40
CA ALA A 29 13.96 7.62 -5.16
C ALA A 29 12.43 7.77 -5.01
N TRP A 30 11.65 7.12 -5.88
CA TRP A 30 10.20 7.14 -5.83
C TRP A 30 9.64 6.56 -4.51
N HIS A 31 10.19 5.39 -4.07
CA HIS A 31 9.79 4.81 -2.79
C HIS A 31 10.13 5.72 -1.61
N HIS A 32 11.31 6.35 -1.63
CA HIS A 32 11.70 7.29 -0.57
C HIS A 32 10.78 8.51 -0.52
N ILE A 33 10.42 9.09 -1.67
CA ILE A 33 9.54 10.27 -1.74
C ILE A 33 8.17 9.94 -1.15
N LYS A 34 7.50 8.89 -1.63
CA LYS A 34 6.14 8.54 -1.19
C LYS A 34 6.10 8.11 0.28
N PHE A 35 7.06 7.31 0.72
CA PHE A 35 7.12 6.86 2.11
C PHE A 35 7.39 8.02 3.07
N ASN A 36 8.31 8.92 2.74
CA ASN A 36 8.57 10.09 3.57
C ASN A 36 7.35 11.02 3.62
N PHE A 37 6.68 11.24 2.49
CA PHE A 37 5.46 12.05 2.46
C PHE A 37 4.38 11.50 3.40
N VAL A 38 4.04 10.21 3.29
CA VAL A 38 3.04 9.59 4.17
C VAL A 38 3.51 9.57 5.63
N LYS A 39 4.78 9.21 5.88
CA LYS A 39 5.38 9.19 7.22
C LYS A 39 5.25 10.52 7.94
N GLU A 40 5.51 11.65 7.27
CA GLU A 40 5.34 12.98 7.84
C GLU A 40 3.90 13.25 8.27
N LYS A 41 2.92 12.84 7.46
CA LYS A 41 1.48 13.02 7.76
C LYS A 41 1.01 12.22 8.97
N ILE A 42 1.61 11.05 9.21
CA ILE A 42 1.22 10.14 10.30
C ILE A 42 2.14 10.20 11.52
N SER A 43 3.13 11.10 11.54
CA SER A 43 4.15 11.18 12.60
C SER A 43 3.59 11.36 14.01
N ASN A 44 2.43 11.99 14.13
CA ASN A 44 1.74 12.25 15.41
C ASN A 44 0.65 11.21 15.75
N GLN A 45 0.50 10.15 14.95
CA GLN A 45 -0.51 9.11 15.17
C GLN A 45 0.09 8.02 16.05
N ASN A 46 -0.70 7.54 17.03
CA ASN A 46 -0.23 6.48 17.94
C ASN A 46 -0.38 5.09 17.32
N HIS A 47 -1.55 4.79 16.73
CA HIS A 47 -1.86 3.50 16.12
C HIS A 47 -2.10 3.67 14.62
N HIS A 48 -1.30 2.98 13.83
CA HIS A 48 -1.34 3.06 12.37
C HIS A 48 -1.53 1.68 11.73
N LEU A 49 -2.39 1.61 10.71
CA LEU A 49 -2.59 0.43 9.87
C LEU A 49 -2.14 0.74 8.44
N ASP A 50 -1.31 -0.13 7.86
CA ASP A 50 -0.91 -0.08 6.46
C ASP A 50 -1.53 -1.26 5.70
N ILE A 51 -2.37 -0.96 4.71
CA ILE A 51 -3.06 -1.97 3.90
C ILE A 51 -2.33 -2.11 2.56
N GLY A 52 -2.00 -3.35 2.18
CA GLY A 52 -1.10 -3.62 1.07
C GLY A 52 0.36 -3.35 1.48
N CYS A 53 0.75 -3.76 2.69
CA CYS A 53 2.04 -3.43 3.27
C CYS A 53 3.24 -4.13 2.59
N GLY A 54 2.99 -5.10 1.73
CA GLY A 54 4.02 -5.90 1.05
C GLY A 54 5.04 -6.45 2.04
N SER A 55 6.31 -6.23 1.75
CA SER A 55 7.44 -6.66 2.60
C SER A 55 7.60 -5.90 3.93
N GLY A 56 6.66 -5.00 4.28
CA GLY A 56 6.68 -4.28 5.55
C GLY A 56 7.64 -3.08 5.62
N THR A 57 8.25 -2.70 4.50
CA THR A 57 9.29 -1.66 4.41
C THR A 57 8.81 -0.31 4.94
N PHE A 58 7.58 0.10 4.59
CA PHE A 58 7.05 1.38 5.07
C PHE A 58 6.92 1.40 6.60
N LEU A 59 6.35 0.34 7.18
CA LEU A 59 6.20 0.27 8.63
C LEU A 59 7.55 0.19 9.36
N SER A 60 8.59 -0.37 8.72
CA SER A 60 9.92 -0.48 9.34
C SER A 60 10.52 0.88 9.72
N ILE A 61 10.17 1.93 8.98
CA ILE A 61 10.68 3.30 9.17
C ILE A 61 9.80 4.17 10.08
N LEU A 62 8.66 3.65 10.56
CA LEU A 62 7.75 4.37 11.46
C LEU A 62 8.18 4.25 12.92
N LYS A 63 7.79 5.25 13.71
CA LYS A 63 8.05 5.33 15.18
C LYS A 63 6.75 5.46 16.00
N ASN A 64 5.62 4.99 15.45
CA ASN A 64 4.33 5.00 16.14
C ASN A 64 4.36 4.07 17.37
N LYS A 65 3.48 4.29 18.36
CA LYS A 65 3.33 3.40 19.52
C LYS A 65 2.95 1.98 19.12
N PHE A 66 2.11 1.86 18.08
CA PHE A 66 1.75 0.60 17.47
C PHE A 66 1.51 0.78 15.97
N SER A 67 1.98 -0.15 15.17
CA SER A 67 1.70 -0.21 13.74
C SER A 67 1.39 -1.65 13.32
N ALA A 68 0.44 -1.80 12.44
CA ALA A 68 0.11 -3.09 11.83
C ALA A 68 0.14 -2.98 10.30
N GLY A 69 0.63 -4.01 9.65
CA GLY A 69 0.59 -4.16 8.20
C GLY A 69 -0.23 -5.39 7.81
N ILE A 70 -1.05 -5.26 6.79
CA ILE A 70 -1.77 -6.38 6.20
C ILE A 70 -1.53 -6.46 4.70
N ASP A 71 -1.38 -7.69 4.18
CA ASP A 71 -1.18 -7.95 2.76
C ASP A 71 -1.77 -9.31 2.38
N VAL A 72 -2.17 -9.47 1.13
CA VAL A 72 -2.72 -10.74 0.61
C VAL A 72 -1.63 -11.80 0.41
N SER A 73 -0.39 -11.38 0.13
CA SER A 73 0.74 -12.28 -0.13
C SER A 73 1.32 -12.86 1.16
N ALA A 74 1.14 -14.16 1.34
CA ALA A 74 1.70 -14.89 2.47
C ALA A 74 3.24 -14.82 2.51
N LYS A 75 3.89 -14.81 1.34
CA LYS A 75 5.35 -14.73 1.22
C LYS A 75 5.88 -13.38 1.69
N GLN A 76 5.23 -12.28 1.29
CA GLN A 76 5.62 -10.93 1.72
C GLN A 76 5.39 -10.76 3.22
N ILE A 77 4.28 -11.24 3.76
CA ILE A 77 4.00 -11.21 5.20
C ILE A 77 5.02 -12.04 6.00
N SER A 78 5.40 -13.22 5.50
CA SER A 78 6.45 -14.02 6.13
C SER A 78 7.79 -13.26 6.20
N TYR A 79 8.15 -12.59 5.10
CA TYR A 79 9.34 -11.74 5.05
C TYR A 79 9.25 -10.57 6.03
N ALA A 80 8.12 -9.85 6.03
CA ALA A 80 7.89 -8.71 6.90
C ALA A 80 7.98 -9.09 8.39
N ASN A 81 7.37 -10.22 8.76
CA ASN A 81 7.46 -10.75 10.12
C ASN A 81 8.89 -11.11 10.53
N LYS A 82 9.66 -11.75 9.64
CA LYS A 82 11.05 -12.11 9.91
C LYS A 82 11.97 -10.91 10.09
N ASN A 83 11.79 -9.86 9.29
CA ASN A 83 12.76 -8.76 9.18
C ASN A 83 12.34 -7.48 9.92
N HIS A 84 11.04 -7.24 10.12
CA HIS A 84 10.52 -5.96 10.60
C HIS A 84 9.55 -6.08 11.78
N SER A 85 9.13 -7.28 12.18
CA SER A 85 8.24 -7.46 13.33
C SER A 85 8.95 -7.09 14.64
N THR A 86 8.21 -6.42 15.52
CA THR A 86 8.63 -6.05 16.87
C THR A 86 7.44 -6.15 17.82
N GLU A 87 7.61 -5.82 19.09
CA GLU A 87 6.48 -5.72 20.03
C GLU A 87 5.43 -4.69 19.58
N THR A 88 5.86 -3.65 18.87
CA THR A 88 5.02 -2.55 18.41
C THR A 88 4.67 -2.60 16.92
N LYS A 89 5.18 -3.59 16.18
CA LYS A 89 4.93 -3.76 14.74
C LYS A 89 4.51 -5.19 14.45
N LYS A 90 3.32 -5.35 13.86
CA LYS A 90 2.76 -6.66 13.50
C LYS A 90 2.40 -6.73 12.03
N PHE A 91 2.58 -7.89 11.42
CA PHE A 91 2.23 -8.13 10.02
C PHE A 91 1.35 -9.38 9.93
N LEU A 92 0.19 -9.24 9.29
CA LEU A 92 -0.81 -10.31 9.18
C LEU A 92 -1.23 -10.49 7.73
N GLN A 93 -1.47 -11.73 7.34
CA GLN A 93 -2.06 -11.99 6.04
C GLN A 93 -3.52 -11.49 6.05
N PHE A 94 -3.90 -10.80 4.98
CA PHE A 94 -5.25 -10.28 4.77
C PHE A 94 -6.03 -11.23 3.86
N ASP A 95 -7.19 -11.66 4.34
CA ASP A 95 -8.12 -12.46 3.55
C ASP A 95 -9.52 -11.85 3.68
N ASN A 96 -9.79 -10.85 2.86
CA ASN A 96 -11.07 -10.14 2.73
C ASN A 96 -11.63 -9.43 3.98
N VAL A 97 -11.14 -9.74 5.19
CA VAL A 97 -11.58 -9.08 6.42
C VAL A 97 -10.39 -8.51 7.18
N ILE A 98 -10.45 -7.23 7.53
CA ILE A 98 -9.41 -6.59 8.35
C ILE A 98 -9.45 -7.19 9.76
N PRO A 99 -8.39 -7.92 10.22
CA PRO A 99 -8.43 -8.74 11.44
C PRO A 99 -8.17 -7.91 12.71
N PHE A 100 -8.80 -6.75 12.81
CA PHE A 100 -8.70 -5.85 13.96
C PHE A 100 -10.07 -5.40 14.46
N GLN A 101 -10.13 -5.04 15.73
CA GLN A 101 -11.35 -4.54 16.36
C GLN A 101 -11.74 -3.16 15.82
N ASP A 102 -13.00 -2.81 16.02
CA ASP A 102 -13.53 -1.48 15.70
C ASP A 102 -12.78 -0.39 16.48
N ASN A 103 -12.64 0.77 15.87
CA ASN A 103 -12.01 1.94 16.49
C ASN A 103 -10.60 1.68 17.04
N SER A 104 -9.78 0.89 16.34
CA SER A 104 -8.44 0.50 16.78
C SER A 104 -7.34 1.46 16.33
N PHE A 105 -7.53 2.13 15.17
CA PHE A 105 -6.47 2.90 14.54
C PHE A 105 -6.77 4.40 14.45
N ASP A 106 -5.74 5.22 14.65
CA ASP A 106 -5.81 6.66 14.46
C ASP A 106 -5.64 7.03 12.98
N SER A 107 -4.96 6.16 12.22
CA SER A 107 -4.74 6.35 10.79
C SER A 107 -4.59 5.04 10.04
N VAL A 108 -4.95 5.08 8.75
CA VAL A 108 -4.76 3.99 7.78
C VAL A 108 -4.00 4.55 6.58
N SER A 109 -3.05 3.79 6.03
CA SER A 109 -2.44 4.06 4.73
C SER A 109 -2.76 2.98 3.72
N MET A 110 -2.87 3.40 2.45
CA MET A 110 -2.89 2.57 1.26
C MET A 110 -1.90 3.20 0.26
N ILE A 111 -0.72 2.60 0.13
CA ILE A 111 0.35 3.16 -0.69
C ILE A 111 0.48 2.35 -1.97
N GLU A 112 0.05 2.93 -3.12
CA GLU A 112 0.04 2.27 -4.44
C GLU A 112 -0.75 0.95 -4.38
N LEU A 113 -1.97 1.00 -3.87
CA LEU A 113 -2.84 -0.16 -3.72
C LEU A 113 -4.13 -0.05 -4.51
N ILE A 114 -4.82 1.10 -4.43
CA ILE A 114 -6.19 1.23 -4.94
C ILE A 114 -6.30 1.05 -6.46
N GLU A 115 -5.24 1.33 -7.21
CA GLU A 115 -5.17 1.11 -8.66
C GLU A 115 -5.25 -0.36 -9.07
N HIS A 116 -5.02 -1.27 -8.13
CA HIS A 116 -5.08 -2.72 -8.33
C HIS A 116 -6.45 -3.32 -7.98
N LEU A 117 -7.36 -2.52 -7.45
CA LEU A 117 -8.66 -2.95 -6.96
C LEU A 117 -9.78 -2.52 -7.90
N SER A 118 -10.83 -3.35 -8.00
CA SER A 118 -12.10 -2.99 -8.62
C SER A 118 -12.90 -2.04 -7.72
N ASP A 119 -13.92 -1.37 -8.29
CA ASP A 119 -14.76 -0.46 -7.53
C ASP A 119 -15.46 -1.17 -6.35
N ASP A 120 -15.93 -2.41 -6.55
CA ASP A 120 -16.56 -3.21 -5.48
C ASP A 120 -15.57 -3.58 -4.36
N GLU A 121 -14.33 -3.94 -4.73
CA GLU A 121 -13.26 -4.23 -3.75
C GLU A 121 -12.90 -2.96 -2.96
N ILE A 122 -12.84 -1.80 -3.62
CA ILE A 122 -12.60 -0.50 -2.99
C ILE A 122 -13.73 -0.20 -2.01
N ALA A 123 -14.99 -0.29 -2.43
CA ALA A 123 -16.14 -0.01 -1.57
C ALA A 123 -16.16 -0.90 -0.31
N ASN A 124 -15.96 -2.20 -0.47
CA ASN A 124 -15.86 -3.14 0.66
C ASN A 124 -14.69 -2.78 1.59
N LEU A 125 -13.52 -2.47 1.02
CA LEU A 125 -12.35 -2.10 1.81
C LEU A 125 -12.59 -0.82 2.62
N PHE A 126 -13.24 0.19 2.05
CA PHE A 126 -13.56 1.43 2.76
C PHE A 126 -14.54 1.20 3.91
N GLN A 127 -15.54 0.32 3.76
CA GLN A 127 -16.44 -0.05 4.87
C GLN A 127 -15.65 -0.64 6.05
N GLN A 128 -14.69 -1.51 5.77
CA GLN A 128 -13.85 -2.10 6.80
C GLN A 128 -12.88 -1.10 7.41
N ILE A 129 -12.32 -0.20 6.61
CA ILE A 129 -11.45 0.89 7.09
C ILE A 129 -12.25 1.81 8.02
N TYR A 130 -13.49 2.17 7.65
CA TYR A 130 -14.35 2.98 8.50
C TYR A 130 -14.62 2.31 9.85
N ARG A 131 -14.81 0.99 9.86
CA ARG A 131 -15.02 0.20 11.09
C ARG A 131 -13.80 0.25 12.01
N VAL A 132 -12.59 0.06 11.49
CA VAL A 132 -11.37 -0.02 12.31
C VAL A 132 -10.78 1.34 12.66
N LEU A 133 -11.15 2.41 11.95
CA LEU A 133 -10.73 3.77 12.28
C LEU A 133 -11.48 4.30 13.49
N LYS A 134 -10.75 4.99 14.37
CA LYS A 134 -11.33 5.80 15.44
C LYS A 134 -12.08 7.00 14.87
N LYS A 135 -13.02 7.53 15.64
CA LYS A 135 -13.70 8.79 15.29
C LYS A 135 -12.65 9.90 15.08
N GLY A 136 -12.69 10.53 13.89
CA GLY A 136 -11.71 11.54 13.48
C GLY A 136 -10.38 10.96 12.98
N GLY A 137 -10.27 9.65 12.85
CA GLY A 137 -9.15 8.97 12.20
C GLY A 137 -9.00 9.39 10.73
N LYS A 138 -7.81 9.20 10.17
CA LYS A 138 -7.46 9.67 8.84
C LYS A 138 -7.00 8.54 7.93
N ILE A 139 -7.36 8.65 6.65
CA ILE A 139 -6.87 7.75 5.59
C ILE A 139 -5.86 8.51 4.73
N TYR A 140 -4.74 7.86 4.41
CA TYR A 140 -3.72 8.37 3.51
C TYR A 140 -3.56 7.42 2.33
N ILE A 141 -3.84 7.93 1.14
CA ILE A 141 -3.82 7.14 -0.09
C ILE A 141 -2.79 7.74 -1.04
N THR A 142 -1.95 6.89 -1.63
CA THR A 142 -1.16 7.26 -2.81
C THR A 142 -1.51 6.35 -3.96
N THR A 143 -1.55 6.92 -5.16
CA THR A 143 -1.78 6.20 -6.42
C THR A 143 -1.15 6.98 -7.57
N PRO A 144 -0.72 6.32 -8.65
CA PRO A 144 -0.20 7.01 -9.82
C PRO A 144 -1.22 7.98 -10.43
N ASN A 145 -0.78 9.18 -10.77
CA ASN A 145 -1.63 10.16 -11.47
C ASN A 145 -1.55 9.95 -12.99
N TYR A 146 -2.59 9.37 -13.58
CA TYR A 146 -2.64 9.06 -15.02
C TYR A 146 -2.84 10.28 -15.94
N LEU A 147 -3.08 11.49 -15.41
CA LEU A 147 -3.03 12.76 -16.15
C LEU A 147 -1.65 13.46 -16.05
N SER A 148 -0.64 12.80 -15.49
CA SER A 148 0.74 13.31 -15.43
C SER A 148 1.63 12.64 -16.50
N LEU A 149 2.95 12.83 -16.38
CA LEU A 149 3.93 12.10 -17.18
C LEU A 149 4.07 10.63 -16.75
N TRP A 150 3.32 10.16 -15.75
CA TRP A 150 3.39 8.78 -15.26
C TRP A 150 3.19 7.72 -16.35
N PRO A 151 2.20 7.79 -17.26
CA PRO A 151 2.02 6.78 -18.29
C PRO A 151 3.23 6.63 -19.22
N ILE A 152 3.96 7.73 -19.47
CA ILE A 152 5.19 7.72 -20.26
C ILE A 152 6.31 7.04 -19.48
N LEU A 153 6.47 7.39 -18.20
CA LEU A 153 7.45 6.78 -17.32
C LEU A 153 7.19 5.28 -17.13
N GLU A 154 5.94 4.90 -16.92
CA GLU A 154 5.50 3.50 -16.78
C GLU A 154 5.84 2.68 -18.03
N PHE A 155 5.61 3.21 -19.22
CA PHE A 155 5.98 2.55 -20.49
C PHE A 155 7.49 2.23 -20.56
N PHE A 156 8.33 3.18 -20.18
CA PHE A 156 9.79 2.95 -20.16
C PHE A 156 10.20 1.97 -19.05
N LEU A 157 9.61 2.08 -17.86
CA LEU A 157 9.89 1.17 -16.76
C LEU A 157 9.49 -0.27 -17.08
N ASN A 158 8.38 -0.50 -17.77
CA ASN A 158 7.93 -1.82 -18.19
C ASN A 158 8.88 -2.49 -19.20
N LYS A 159 9.56 -1.69 -20.05
CA LYS A 159 10.56 -2.22 -20.98
C LYS A 159 11.88 -2.64 -20.33
N ILE A 160 12.24 -2.04 -19.20
CA ILE A 160 13.55 -2.23 -18.54
C ILE A 160 13.43 -3.19 -17.35
N SER A 161 12.22 -3.43 -16.86
CA SER A 161 11.97 -4.16 -15.62
C SER A 161 11.56 -5.60 -15.85
N LYS A 162 12.01 -6.49 -14.93
CA LYS A 162 11.51 -7.87 -14.83
C LYS A 162 10.04 -7.95 -14.36
N VAL A 163 9.56 -6.93 -13.63
CA VAL A 163 8.17 -6.83 -13.17
C VAL A 163 7.48 -5.79 -14.03
N SER A 164 6.51 -6.23 -14.85
CA SER A 164 5.69 -5.37 -15.69
C SER A 164 4.46 -4.88 -14.92
N TYR A 165 4.16 -3.59 -15.01
CA TYR A 165 2.93 -2.98 -14.46
C TYR A 165 1.77 -3.01 -15.46
N GLU A 166 1.99 -3.46 -16.69
CA GLU A 166 1.09 -3.30 -17.85
C GLU A 166 -0.32 -3.90 -17.65
N HIS A 167 -0.45 -4.90 -16.77
CA HIS A 167 -1.74 -5.56 -16.50
C HIS A 167 -2.15 -5.50 -15.02
N GLN A 168 -1.40 -4.79 -14.18
CA GLN A 168 -1.64 -4.73 -12.75
C GLN A 168 -2.63 -3.62 -12.36
N HIS A 169 -2.65 -2.51 -13.11
CA HIS A 169 -3.52 -1.38 -12.82
C HIS A 169 -4.90 -1.58 -13.47
N ILE A 170 -5.88 -1.95 -12.65
CA ILE A 170 -7.29 -2.13 -13.05
C ILE A 170 -7.96 -0.78 -13.15
N SER A 171 -7.72 0.07 -12.16
CA SER A 171 -8.30 1.42 -12.04
C SER A 171 -7.25 2.48 -12.32
N LYS A 172 -7.61 3.49 -13.11
CA LYS A 172 -6.71 4.60 -13.48
C LYS A 172 -7.18 5.89 -12.84
N PHE A 173 -6.52 6.27 -11.77
CA PHE A 173 -6.87 7.47 -11.02
C PHE A 173 -6.10 8.71 -11.51
N ASN A 174 -6.71 9.87 -11.31
CA ASN A 174 -6.11 11.18 -11.53
C ASN A 174 -6.80 12.20 -10.62
N PHE A 175 -6.29 13.43 -10.58
CA PHE A 175 -6.82 14.48 -9.70
C PHE A 175 -8.27 14.89 -9.99
N LEU A 176 -8.84 14.56 -11.18
CA LEU A 176 -10.22 14.86 -11.53
C LEU A 176 -11.20 13.76 -11.09
N ASN A 177 -10.74 12.50 -10.99
CA ASN A 177 -11.62 11.37 -10.72
C ASN A 177 -11.37 10.68 -9.38
N ILE A 178 -10.29 11.02 -8.67
CA ILE A 178 -9.94 10.40 -7.38
C ILE A 178 -11.06 10.59 -6.33
N ASN A 179 -11.80 11.69 -6.39
CA ASN A 179 -12.90 11.97 -5.47
C ASN A 179 -14.05 10.96 -5.58
N LYS A 180 -14.21 10.28 -6.73
CA LYS A 180 -15.23 9.24 -6.89
C LYS A 180 -15.07 8.07 -5.91
N ILE A 181 -13.87 7.90 -5.35
CA ILE A 181 -13.60 6.87 -4.33
C ILE A 181 -14.30 7.19 -3.00
N ILE A 182 -14.55 8.49 -2.75
CA ILE A 182 -15.11 8.99 -1.47
C ILE A 182 -16.63 9.13 -1.58
N ASP A 183 -17.14 9.31 -2.80
CA ASP A 183 -18.56 9.60 -3.06
C ASP A 183 -19.42 8.33 -3.23
N ASN A 184 -18.83 7.15 -3.25
CA ASN A 184 -19.48 5.83 -3.27
C ASN A 184 -19.44 5.17 -1.90
#